data_fa1d6f9c31ae91a6e61573b804e1c44c
#
_entry.id   fa1d6f9c31ae91a6e61573b804e1c44c
#
_cell.length_a   1.000
_cell.length_b   1.000
_cell.length_c   1.000
_cell.angle_alpha   90.00
_cell.angle_beta   90.00
_cell.angle_gamma   90.00
#
_symmetry.space_group_name_H-M   'P 1'
#
loop_
_entity.id
_entity.type
_entity.pdbx_description
1 polymer ?
#
loop_
_entity_poly.entity_id
_entity_poly.type
_entity_poly.pdbx_seq_one_letter_code
_entity_poly.pdbx_strand_id
1 'polypeptide(L)'
;MRKFIIAALAAATILPAGAATAQSGREVRQSQREVRQSQRELAEARRYGDRGDIREARREVREDRRELREDWRDYRRSHRNVYTRGAYAGPRGYRYRPVNVGYRFAPQYYGQRYWINDYNTYRLPRPGYGYQRWVRYGNDVVLVDTRSGRVAQVYNRFFY
;
A
#
# COMPACT_ATOMS: atom_id res chain seq x y z
N MET A 1 -32.23 -47.24 -1.67
CA MET A 1 -31.18 -46.37 -1.12
C MET A 1 -30.02 -46.34 -2.10
N ARG A 2 -29.96 -45.35 -2.95
CA ARG A 2 -28.88 -45.17 -3.96
C ARG A 2 -27.96 -44.03 -3.46
N LYS A 3 -26.75 -44.41 -3.06
CA LYS A 3 -25.71 -43.45 -2.65
C LYS A 3 -25.01 -42.91 -3.90
N PHE A 4 -25.23 -41.65 -4.22
CA PHE A 4 -24.46 -40.94 -5.27
C PHE A 4 -23.15 -40.48 -4.66
N ILE A 5 -22.05 -41.07 -5.09
CA ILE A 5 -20.70 -40.58 -4.78
C ILE A 5 -20.39 -39.50 -5.83
N ILE A 6 -20.38 -38.23 -5.40
CA ILE A 6 -19.91 -37.13 -6.25
C ILE A 6 -18.39 -37.09 -6.11
N ALA A 7 -17.68 -37.60 -7.12
CA ALA A 7 -16.24 -37.41 -7.23
C ALA A 7 -15.98 -35.96 -7.70
N ALA A 8 -15.52 -35.13 -6.79
CA ALA A 8 -15.03 -33.79 -7.13
C ALA A 8 -13.68 -33.90 -7.83
N LEU A 9 -13.68 -33.73 -9.15
CA LEU A 9 -12.45 -33.57 -9.93
C LEU A 9 -11.87 -32.21 -9.63
N ALA A 10 -10.83 -32.15 -8.82
CA ALA A 10 -10.01 -30.96 -8.64
C ALA A 10 -9.14 -30.78 -9.89
N ALA A 11 -9.62 -30.00 -10.85
CA ALA A 11 -8.80 -29.54 -11.96
C ALA A 11 -7.78 -28.54 -11.46
N ALA A 12 -6.54 -28.95 -11.21
CA ALA A 12 -5.44 -28.05 -10.97
C ALA A 12 -5.13 -27.28 -12.26
N THR A 13 -5.71 -26.10 -12.43
CA THR A 13 -5.37 -25.20 -13.53
C THR A 13 -4.02 -24.56 -13.23
N ILE A 14 -2.99 -25.01 -13.94
CA ILE A 14 -1.68 -24.33 -13.95
C ILE A 14 -1.88 -23.02 -14.72
N LEU A 15 -2.14 -21.94 -14.01
CA LEU A 15 -2.20 -20.60 -14.60
C LEU A 15 -0.78 -20.18 -15.03
N PRO A 16 -0.56 -19.72 -16.27
CA PRO A 16 0.73 -19.21 -16.69
C PRO A 16 1.11 -18.00 -15.82
N ALA A 17 2.40 -17.87 -15.48
CA ALA A 17 2.90 -16.82 -14.58
C ALA A 17 2.46 -15.39 -14.99
N GLY A 18 2.27 -15.14 -16.29
CA GLY A 18 1.73 -13.88 -16.81
C GLY A 18 0.28 -13.60 -16.41
N ALA A 19 -0.56 -14.62 -16.27
CA ALA A 19 -1.94 -14.45 -15.82
C ALA A 19 -2.02 -14.12 -14.33
N ALA A 20 -1.17 -14.72 -13.50
CA ALA A 20 -1.11 -14.43 -12.06
C ALA A 20 -0.68 -12.98 -11.77
N THR A 21 0.29 -12.44 -12.51
CA THR A 21 0.72 -11.03 -12.35
C THR A 21 -0.34 -10.03 -12.80
N ALA A 22 -1.09 -10.34 -13.87
CA ALA A 22 -2.19 -9.48 -14.32
C ALA A 22 -3.38 -9.51 -13.34
N GLN A 23 -3.62 -10.64 -12.70
CA GLN A 23 -4.67 -10.81 -11.70
C GLN A 23 -4.35 -9.98 -10.45
N SER A 24 -3.16 -10.13 -9.86
CA SER A 24 -2.76 -9.37 -8.66
C SER A 24 -2.80 -7.85 -8.87
N GLY A 25 -2.51 -7.38 -10.09
CA GLY A 25 -2.64 -5.96 -10.43
C GLY A 25 -4.09 -5.48 -10.52
N ARG A 26 -5.05 -6.35 -10.82
CA ARG A 26 -6.49 -6.04 -10.79
C ARG A 26 -7.01 -5.99 -9.35
N GLU A 27 -6.62 -6.95 -8.53
CA GLU A 27 -6.96 -7.04 -7.11
C GLU A 27 -6.57 -5.74 -6.38
N VAL A 28 -5.32 -5.32 -6.48
CA VAL A 28 -4.87 -4.03 -5.90
C VAL A 28 -5.73 -2.84 -6.34
N ARG A 29 -6.13 -2.77 -7.62
CA ARG A 29 -6.99 -1.68 -8.10
C ARG A 29 -8.41 -1.77 -7.55
N GLN A 30 -8.92 -2.96 -7.36
CA GLN A 30 -10.23 -3.21 -6.77
C GLN A 30 -10.24 -2.77 -5.31
N SER A 31 -9.34 -3.29 -4.47
CA SER A 31 -9.22 -2.93 -3.06
C SER A 31 -8.96 -1.43 -2.84
N GLN A 32 -8.22 -0.79 -3.77
CA GLN A 32 -8.10 0.68 -3.74
C GLN A 32 -9.43 1.41 -3.97
N ARG A 33 -10.33 0.85 -4.79
CA ARG A 33 -11.67 1.44 -4.97
C ARG A 33 -12.54 1.22 -3.75
N GLU A 34 -12.50 0.03 -3.16
CA GLU A 34 -13.22 -0.36 -1.96
C GLU A 34 -12.84 0.54 -0.78
N VAL A 35 -11.54 0.71 -0.50
CA VAL A 35 -11.07 1.68 0.52
C VAL A 35 -11.57 3.09 0.26
N ARG A 36 -11.64 3.55 -0.98
CA ARG A 36 -12.19 4.89 -1.27
C ARG A 36 -13.70 4.96 -1.06
N GLN A 37 -14.40 3.89 -1.33
CA GLN A 37 -15.84 3.79 -1.13
C GLN A 37 -16.17 3.79 0.36
N SER A 38 -15.60 2.89 1.14
CA SER A 38 -15.83 2.80 2.59
C SER A 38 -15.41 4.09 3.33
N GLN A 39 -14.39 4.80 2.84
CA GLN A 39 -14.05 6.13 3.38
C GLN A 39 -15.14 7.18 3.12
N ARG A 40 -15.82 7.14 1.97
CA ARG A 40 -16.96 8.02 1.68
C ARG A 40 -18.16 7.67 2.56
N GLU A 41 -18.47 6.38 2.69
CA GLU A 41 -19.54 5.87 3.55
C GLU A 41 -19.29 6.26 5.01
N LEU A 42 -18.06 6.15 5.51
CA LEU A 42 -17.71 6.66 6.82
C LEU A 42 -17.90 8.18 6.95
N ALA A 43 -17.62 8.94 5.89
CA ALA A 43 -17.85 10.39 5.91
C ALA A 43 -19.34 10.73 5.93
N GLU A 44 -20.17 9.96 5.24
CA GLU A 44 -21.64 10.08 5.28
C GLU A 44 -22.21 9.68 6.63
N ALA A 45 -21.80 8.52 7.17
CA ALA A 45 -22.19 8.08 8.50
C ALA A 45 -21.85 9.09 9.60
N ARG A 46 -20.74 9.81 9.47
CA ARG A 46 -20.37 10.91 10.40
C ARG A 46 -21.25 12.15 10.28
N ARG A 47 -21.89 12.38 9.14
CA ARG A 47 -22.75 13.55 8.90
C ARG A 47 -24.21 13.27 9.23
N TYR A 48 -24.67 12.07 8.93
CA TYR A 48 -26.11 11.76 8.93
C TYR A 48 -26.46 10.51 9.72
N GLY A 49 -25.49 9.64 10.04
CA GLY A 49 -25.70 8.36 10.72
C GLY A 49 -25.62 8.47 12.23
N ASP A 50 -26.03 7.40 12.87
CA ASP A 50 -25.93 7.24 14.31
C ASP A 50 -24.56 6.66 14.76
N ARG A 51 -24.43 6.38 16.07
CA ARG A 51 -23.19 5.78 16.62
C ARG A 51 -22.94 4.35 16.14
N GLY A 52 -23.99 3.63 15.77
CA GLY A 52 -23.93 2.29 15.21
C GLY A 52 -23.33 2.33 13.82
N ASP A 53 -23.90 3.15 12.94
CA ASP A 53 -23.45 3.36 11.56
C ASP A 53 -21.97 3.78 11.50
N ILE A 54 -21.57 4.71 12.37
CA ILE A 54 -20.17 5.16 12.44
C ILE A 54 -19.23 4.02 12.86
N ARG A 55 -19.66 3.16 13.80
CA ARG A 55 -18.82 2.01 14.22
C ARG A 55 -18.69 0.98 13.12
N GLU A 56 -19.77 0.69 12.40
CA GLU A 56 -19.79 -0.23 11.28
C GLU A 56 -18.90 0.26 10.15
N ALA A 57 -19.13 1.47 9.66
CA ALA A 57 -18.30 2.08 8.61
C ALA A 57 -16.80 2.18 8.98
N ARG A 58 -16.47 2.40 10.27
CA ARG A 58 -15.07 2.33 10.74
C ARG A 58 -14.49 0.92 10.69
N ARG A 59 -15.29 -0.11 10.92
CA ARG A 59 -14.87 -1.50 10.83
C ARG A 59 -14.54 -1.84 9.37
N GLU A 60 -15.45 -1.51 8.46
CA GLU A 60 -15.31 -1.71 7.03
C GLU A 60 -14.04 -1.03 6.48
N VAL A 61 -13.82 0.26 6.75
CA VAL A 61 -12.56 0.94 6.38
C VAL A 61 -11.32 0.20 6.90
N ARG A 62 -11.36 -0.43 8.08
CA ARG A 62 -10.21 -1.19 8.59
C ARG A 62 -10.01 -2.51 7.86
N GLU A 63 -11.09 -3.18 7.49
CA GLU A 63 -11.08 -4.44 6.76
C GLU A 63 -10.53 -4.22 5.34
N ASP A 64 -11.09 -3.29 4.58
CA ASP A 64 -10.63 -2.94 3.24
C ASP A 64 -9.17 -2.49 3.22
N ARG A 65 -8.74 -1.72 4.22
CA ARG A 65 -7.32 -1.35 4.35
C ARG A 65 -6.42 -2.53 4.66
N ARG A 66 -6.92 -3.58 5.32
CA ARG A 66 -6.17 -4.81 5.56
C ARG A 66 -6.01 -5.57 4.26
N GLU A 67 -7.11 -5.78 3.53
CA GLU A 67 -7.14 -6.43 2.23
C GLU A 67 -6.20 -5.73 1.24
N LEU A 68 -6.32 -4.43 1.08
CA LEU A 68 -5.41 -3.65 0.23
C LEU A 68 -3.93 -3.84 0.61
N ARG A 69 -3.59 -3.99 1.89
CA ARG A 69 -2.19 -4.27 2.29
C ARG A 69 -1.75 -5.68 1.92
N GLU A 70 -2.66 -6.63 1.95
CA GLU A 70 -2.40 -8.03 1.55
C GLU A 70 -2.20 -8.12 0.05
N ASP A 71 -3.09 -7.56 -0.75
CA ASP A 71 -2.98 -7.48 -2.21
C ASP A 71 -1.72 -6.77 -2.66
N TRP A 72 -1.36 -5.67 -2.01
CA TRP A 72 -0.08 -5.00 -2.27
C TRP A 72 1.12 -5.86 -1.95
N ARG A 73 1.07 -6.66 -0.90
CA ARG A 73 2.14 -7.59 -0.55
C ARG A 73 2.31 -8.66 -1.63
N ASP A 74 1.21 -9.22 -2.09
CA ASP A 74 1.21 -10.27 -3.10
C ASP A 74 1.60 -9.73 -4.48
N TYR A 75 1.11 -8.55 -4.82
CA TYR A 75 1.57 -7.83 -6.02
C TYR A 75 3.08 -7.59 -6.01
N ARG A 76 3.65 -7.09 -4.94
CA ARG A 76 5.10 -6.87 -4.84
C ARG A 76 5.88 -8.18 -4.86
N ARG A 77 5.34 -9.25 -4.29
CA ARG A 77 5.95 -10.57 -4.31
C ARG A 77 6.03 -11.14 -5.72
N SER A 78 4.97 -10.99 -6.51
CA SER A 78 4.92 -11.44 -7.92
C SER A 78 5.75 -10.56 -8.88
N HIS A 79 6.05 -9.30 -8.48
CA HIS A 79 6.86 -8.35 -9.24
C HIS A 79 8.19 -8.03 -8.53
N ARG A 80 8.80 -9.03 -7.91
CA ARG A 80 9.96 -8.85 -7.03
C ARG A 80 11.14 -8.14 -7.72
N ASN A 81 11.36 -8.38 -9.01
CA ASN A 81 12.37 -7.71 -9.81
C ASN A 81 12.22 -6.17 -9.82
N VAL A 82 10.97 -5.66 -9.79
CA VAL A 82 10.69 -4.22 -9.73
C VAL A 82 10.93 -3.67 -8.33
N TYR A 83 10.60 -4.44 -7.29
CA TYR A 83 10.63 -3.99 -5.89
C TYR A 83 11.91 -4.37 -5.14
N THR A 84 12.87 -5.04 -5.80
CA THR A 84 14.20 -5.27 -5.22
C THR A 84 15.10 -4.08 -5.52
N ARG A 85 15.62 -3.46 -4.48
CA ARG A 85 16.64 -2.39 -4.57
C ARG A 85 17.83 -2.72 -3.72
N GLY A 86 19.00 -2.28 -4.13
CA GLY A 86 20.24 -2.39 -3.37
C GLY A 86 20.13 -1.83 -1.95
N ALA A 87 21.09 -2.11 -1.11
CA ALA A 87 21.12 -1.66 0.30
C ALA A 87 20.88 -0.14 0.40
N TYR A 88 20.10 0.26 1.40
CA TYR A 88 19.84 1.68 1.64
C TYR A 88 21.06 2.37 2.27
N ALA A 89 21.63 3.31 1.56
CA ALA A 89 22.69 4.17 2.07
C ALA A 89 22.10 5.41 2.75
N GLY A 90 21.76 5.27 4.04
CA GLY A 90 21.22 6.37 4.85
C GLY A 90 22.22 7.50 5.09
N PRO A 91 21.79 8.63 5.70
CA PRO A 91 22.69 9.69 6.14
C PRO A 91 23.62 9.18 7.25
N ARG A 92 24.69 9.94 7.53
CA ARG A 92 25.64 9.57 8.60
C ARG A 92 24.92 9.35 9.93
N GLY A 93 25.19 8.24 10.58
CA GLY A 93 24.54 7.84 11.84
C GLY A 93 23.13 7.29 11.68
N TYR A 94 22.71 6.97 10.43
CA TYR A 94 21.41 6.38 10.18
C TYR A 94 21.20 5.11 11.03
N ARG A 95 20.07 5.10 11.73
CA ARG A 95 19.48 3.90 12.36
C ARG A 95 18.02 3.86 11.98
N TYR A 96 17.57 2.76 11.39
CA TYR A 96 16.17 2.62 11.04
C TYR A 96 15.29 2.65 12.30
N ARG A 97 14.25 3.46 12.22
CA ARG A 97 13.14 3.47 13.19
C ARG A 97 11.83 3.56 12.42
N PRO A 98 10.82 2.75 12.74
CA PRO A 98 9.51 2.88 12.11
C PRO A 98 8.98 4.30 12.26
N VAL A 99 8.43 4.85 11.18
CA VAL A 99 7.82 6.18 11.17
C VAL A 99 6.34 6.08 10.81
N ASN A 100 5.56 7.03 11.32
CA ASN A 100 4.13 7.14 11.05
C ASN A 100 3.81 8.47 10.37
N VAL A 101 2.59 8.57 9.82
CA VAL A 101 2.07 9.84 9.32
C VAL A 101 2.13 10.91 10.42
N GLY A 102 2.58 12.10 10.05
CA GLY A 102 2.81 13.20 10.98
C GLY A 102 4.22 13.28 11.56
N TYR A 103 5.03 12.21 11.47
CA TYR A 103 6.45 12.26 11.86
C TYR A 103 7.18 13.37 11.10
N ARG A 104 8.18 13.98 11.72
CA ARG A 104 8.99 15.03 11.10
C ARG A 104 10.43 14.55 10.95
N PHE A 105 10.88 14.44 9.71
CA PHE A 105 12.27 14.14 9.39
C PHE A 105 13.16 15.39 9.47
N ALA A 106 14.41 15.18 9.86
CA ALA A 106 15.47 16.16 9.61
C ALA A 106 15.83 16.19 8.11
N PRO A 107 16.30 17.34 7.57
CA PRO A 107 16.53 17.54 6.13
C PRO A 107 17.41 16.47 5.45
N GLN A 108 18.38 15.93 6.16
CA GLN A 108 19.28 14.90 5.65
C GLN A 108 18.56 13.59 5.24
N TYR A 109 17.34 13.33 5.71
CA TYR A 109 16.58 12.11 5.41
C TYR A 109 15.70 12.21 4.16
N TYR A 110 15.44 13.43 3.66
CA TYR A 110 14.61 13.65 2.48
C TYR A 110 15.29 14.48 1.39
N GLY A 111 16.62 14.51 1.39
CA GLY A 111 17.41 15.09 0.31
C GLY A 111 17.17 14.36 -1.03
N GLN A 112 17.52 15.01 -2.14
CA GLN A 112 17.24 14.53 -3.52
C GLN A 112 17.74 13.11 -3.79
N ARG A 113 18.87 12.70 -3.18
CA ARG A 113 19.44 11.35 -3.32
C ARG A 113 18.49 10.22 -2.89
N TYR A 114 17.48 10.52 -2.09
CA TYR A 114 16.50 9.57 -1.60
C TYR A 114 15.17 9.65 -2.35
N TRP A 115 15.01 10.57 -3.30
CA TRP A 115 13.76 10.75 -4.01
C TRP A 115 13.49 9.59 -4.95
N ILE A 116 12.23 9.20 -5.01
CA ILE A 116 11.69 8.21 -5.94
C ILE A 116 10.94 9.00 -7.02
N ASN A 117 11.65 9.41 -8.05
CA ASN A 117 11.08 10.20 -9.15
C ASN A 117 10.24 9.31 -10.09
N ASP A 118 10.62 8.05 -10.20
CA ASP A 118 9.96 7.01 -10.97
C ASP A 118 8.80 6.33 -10.20
N TYR A 119 8.09 7.10 -9.38
CA TYR A 119 7.03 6.61 -8.49
C TYR A 119 5.92 5.85 -9.24
N ASN A 120 5.66 6.18 -10.52
CA ASN A 120 4.70 5.46 -11.35
C ASN A 120 5.10 3.99 -11.58
N THR A 121 6.39 3.69 -11.71
CA THR A 121 6.94 2.32 -11.82
C THR A 121 6.52 1.47 -10.63
N TYR A 122 6.46 2.08 -9.46
CA TYR A 122 6.05 1.45 -8.21
C TYR A 122 4.55 1.60 -7.90
N ARG A 123 3.76 2.10 -8.84
CA ARG A 123 2.33 2.38 -8.65
C ARG A 123 2.03 3.27 -7.44
N LEU A 124 2.98 4.09 -7.03
CA LEU A 124 2.75 5.09 -6.01
C LEU A 124 1.89 6.23 -6.59
N PRO A 125 0.94 6.77 -5.83
CA PRO A 125 0.12 7.88 -6.30
C PRO A 125 0.98 9.11 -6.59
N ARG A 126 0.53 9.93 -7.54
CA ARG A 126 1.16 11.22 -7.80
C ARG A 126 1.13 12.06 -6.51
N PRO A 127 2.24 12.70 -6.12
CA PRO A 127 2.22 13.66 -5.02
C PRO A 127 1.16 14.74 -5.25
N GLY A 128 0.36 15.04 -4.21
CA GLY A 128 -0.75 16.00 -4.31
C GLY A 128 -0.29 17.45 -4.47
N TYR A 129 0.92 17.76 -4.03
CA TYR A 129 1.49 19.12 -4.06
C TYR A 129 2.92 19.10 -4.60
N GLY A 130 3.31 20.20 -5.26
CA GLY A 130 4.64 20.36 -5.86
C GLY A 130 5.82 20.30 -4.90
N TYR A 131 5.57 20.49 -3.61
CA TYR A 131 6.56 20.40 -2.54
C TYR A 131 6.58 19.03 -1.84
N GLN A 132 5.75 18.06 -2.26
CA GLN A 132 5.78 16.70 -1.75
C GLN A 132 6.68 15.83 -2.62
N ARG A 133 7.41 14.92 -1.98
CA ARG A 133 8.26 13.94 -2.67
C ARG A 133 8.09 12.57 -2.04
N TRP A 134 8.06 11.54 -2.88
CA TRP A 134 8.28 10.18 -2.45
C TRP A 134 9.74 9.98 -2.13
N VAL A 135 10.01 9.48 -0.95
CA VAL A 135 11.36 9.33 -0.39
C VAL A 135 11.55 7.90 0.07
N ARG A 136 12.68 7.29 -0.28
CA ARG A 136 13.09 6.01 0.28
C ARG A 136 13.64 6.21 1.69
N TYR A 137 13.18 5.42 2.65
CA TYR A 137 13.68 5.39 4.02
C TYR A 137 13.87 3.93 4.48
N GLY A 138 15.09 3.42 4.36
CA GLY A 138 15.34 1.99 4.51
C GLY A 138 14.66 1.19 3.40
N ASN A 139 13.85 0.23 3.81
CA ASN A 139 12.96 -0.50 2.90
C ASN A 139 11.54 0.08 2.82
N ASP A 140 11.30 1.21 3.48
CA ASP A 140 10.03 1.92 3.41
C ASP A 140 10.04 2.99 2.32
N VAL A 141 8.83 3.39 1.92
CA VAL A 141 8.59 4.56 1.08
C VAL A 141 7.67 5.52 1.82
N VAL A 142 8.06 6.76 1.88
CA VAL A 142 7.32 7.81 2.59
C VAL A 142 7.06 9.00 1.69
N LEU A 143 5.86 9.58 1.76
CA LEU A 143 5.57 10.87 1.13
C LEU A 143 5.88 11.97 2.13
N VAL A 144 6.84 12.83 1.79
CA VAL A 144 7.32 13.89 2.68
C VAL A 144 7.01 15.26 2.09
N ASP A 145 6.46 16.15 2.90
CA ASP A 145 6.45 17.59 2.62
C ASP A 145 7.87 18.15 2.83
N THR A 146 8.54 18.51 1.76
CA THR A 146 9.96 18.92 1.79
C THR A 146 10.21 20.28 2.45
N ARG A 147 9.17 21.09 2.67
CA ARG A 147 9.27 22.38 3.37
C ARG A 147 9.29 22.21 4.89
N SER A 148 8.53 21.21 5.38
CA SER A 148 8.37 20.99 6.81
C SER A 148 9.04 19.71 7.33
N GLY A 149 9.45 18.80 6.43
CA GLY A 149 9.92 17.48 6.76
C GLY A 149 8.81 16.53 7.24
N ARG A 150 7.53 16.96 7.20
CA ARG A 150 6.41 16.16 7.73
C ARG A 150 6.03 15.02 6.78
N VAL A 151 5.86 13.84 7.33
CA VAL A 151 5.39 12.63 6.63
C VAL A 151 3.88 12.71 6.43
N ALA A 152 3.44 12.62 5.17
CA ALA A 152 2.04 12.62 4.77
C ALA A 152 1.49 11.20 4.53
N GLN A 153 2.33 10.28 4.04
CA GLN A 153 1.97 8.87 3.82
C GLN A 153 3.17 7.97 4.09
N VAL A 154 2.91 6.72 4.46
CA VAL A 154 3.93 5.70 4.72
C VAL A 154 3.51 4.37 4.10
N TYR A 155 4.43 3.75 3.36
CA TYR A 155 4.34 2.36 2.92
C TYR A 155 5.51 1.58 3.51
N ASN A 156 5.23 0.83 4.56
CA ASN A 156 6.24 0.03 5.27
C ASN A 156 6.63 -1.21 4.47
N ARG A 157 7.90 -1.63 4.58
CA ARG A 157 8.44 -2.83 3.92
C ARG A 157 8.11 -2.86 2.42
N PHE A 158 8.31 -1.73 1.77
CA PHE A 158 7.95 -1.54 0.38
C PHE A 158 8.94 -2.19 -0.58
N PHE A 159 10.23 -2.08 -0.29
CA PHE A 159 11.32 -2.73 -1.01
C PHE A 159 11.81 -3.99 -0.29
N TYR A 160 12.41 -4.90 -1.07
CA TYR A 160 13.08 -6.12 -0.60
C TYR A 160 14.58 -5.90 -0.44
#